data_03d9ec8c7daab5fe630dbf49b79572d4
#
_entry.id   03d9ec8c7daab5fe630dbf49b79572d4
#
_cell.length_a   1.000
_cell.length_b   1.000
_cell.length_c   1.000
_cell.angle_alpha   90.00
_cell.angle_beta   90.00
_cell.angle_gamma   90.00
#
_symmetry.space_group_name_H-M   'P 1'
#
loop_
_entity.id
_entity.type
_entity.pdbx_description
1 polymer ?
#
loop_
_entity_poly.entity_id
_entity_poly.type
_entity_poly.pdbx_seq_one_letter_code
_entity_poly.pdbx_strand_id
1 'polypeptide(L)'
;MFIHEHEKYEGRTLEDFFISSSLNCLSAEIESNGQFMMVKRAKHAEEIIRFASMWNMDGIVVIGFCNQDYTDLRSHMRIPFVVYDGDCAHPERIVNITIDNFDGGYQVGRHFRELGHAAALCISDNAICVDRKRFQGFCAGFAPGKAELLVVPMQKEPRWEFYRAQLHRLRQVSAIFAVSDYYAIDLMHFLTAHGFSVPGDVSIAGFDDTPMCEMVH
;
A
#
# COMPACT_ATOMS: atom_id res chain seq x y z
N MET A 1 -0.65 17.75 7.82
CA MET A 1 -0.48 16.53 7.01
C MET A 1 -1.75 16.23 6.24
N PHE A 2 -1.65 15.83 4.98
CA PHE A 2 -2.77 15.40 4.16
C PHE A 2 -2.65 13.92 3.86
N ILE A 3 -3.76 13.20 4.03
CA ILE A 3 -3.86 11.77 3.85
C ILE A 3 -4.88 11.50 2.75
N HIS A 4 -4.51 10.69 1.76
CA HIS A 4 -5.46 10.27 0.74
C HIS A 4 -6.55 9.38 1.34
N GLU A 5 -7.81 9.73 1.06
CA GLU A 5 -8.96 8.97 1.54
C GLU A 5 -9.28 7.84 0.55
N HIS A 6 -8.55 6.72 0.69
CA HIS A 6 -8.78 5.53 -0.11
C HIS A 6 -10.11 4.86 0.21
N GLU A 7 -10.82 4.40 -0.81
CA GLU A 7 -12.10 3.70 -0.67
C GLU A 7 -12.00 2.41 0.16
N LYS A 8 -10.83 1.75 0.15
CA LYS A 8 -10.59 0.53 0.92
C LYS A 8 -10.82 0.69 2.43
N TYR A 9 -10.68 1.91 2.95
CA TYR A 9 -10.85 2.19 4.37
C TYR A 9 -12.28 2.56 4.76
N GLU A 10 -13.19 2.73 3.79
CA GLU A 10 -14.61 3.03 4.02
C GLU A 10 -14.82 4.20 5.01
N GLY A 11 -14.04 5.25 4.87
CA GLY A 11 -14.05 6.43 5.75
C GLY A 11 -13.26 6.28 7.05
N ARG A 12 -12.67 5.11 7.34
CA ARG A 12 -11.88 4.80 8.54
C ARG A 12 -10.38 4.86 8.32
N THR A 13 -9.90 5.72 7.42
CA THR A 13 -8.49 5.85 7.06
C THR A 13 -7.55 6.00 8.26
N LEU A 14 -8.01 6.68 9.33
CA LEU A 14 -7.18 6.89 10.54
C LEU A 14 -7.12 5.67 11.47
N GLU A 15 -7.91 4.64 11.21
CA GLU A 15 -7.86 3.37 11.93
C GLU A 15 -6.82 2.40 11.34
N ASP A 16 -6.35 2.69 10.11
CA ASP A 16 -5.26 1.92 9.51
C ASP A 16 -3.98 2.06 10.33
N PHE A 17 -3.34 0.93 10.62
CA PHE A 17 -2.18 0.90 11.52
C PHE A 17 -0.99 1.68 10.94
N PHE A 18 -0.70 1.53 9.66
CA PHE A 18 0.41 2.24 9.01
C PHE A 18 0.19 3.76 9.08
N ILE A 19 -1.02 4.21 8.77
CA ILE A 19 -1.39 5.63 8.83
C ILE A 19 -1.33 6.15 10.27
N SER A 20 -1.95 5.46 11.23
CA SER A 20 -1.99 5.91 12.62
C SER A 20 -0.62 5.92 13.29
N SER A 21 0.21 4.90 13.03
CA SER A 21 1.59 4.85 13.52
C SER A 21 2.45 5.98 12.94
N SER A 22 2.32 6.22 11.64
CA SER A 22 3.00 7.34 10.97
C SER A 22 2.59 8.69 11.55
N LEU A 23 1.29 8.89 11.82
CA LEU A 23 0.78 10.11 12.45
C LEU A 23 1.38 10.31 13.85
N ASN A 24 1.41 9.27 14.66
CA ASN A 24 1.97 9.35 16.01
C ASN A 24 3.45 9.74 16.02
N CYS A 25 4.25 9.09 15.17
CA CYS A 25 5.68 9.39 15.05
C CYS A 25 5.92 10.82 14.56
N LEU A 26 5.21 11.24 13.50
CA LEU A 26 5.36 12.58 12.93
C LEU A 26 4.87 13.67 13.90
N SER A 27 3.75 13.45 14.61
CA SER A 27 3.24 14.41 15.58
C SER A 27 4.25 14.64 16.69
N ALA A 28 4.79 13.58 17.27
CA ALA A 28 5.77 13.66 18.33
C ALA A 28 7.02 14.45 17.91
N GLU A 29 7.54 14.20 16.70
CA GLU A 29 8.72 14.91 16.18
C GLU A 29 8.42 16.38 15.88
N ILE A 30 7.28 16.69 15.27
CA ILE A 30 6.86 18.07 14.96
C ILE A 30 6.65 18.86 16.26
N GLU A 31 5.99 18.28 17.26
CA GLU A 31 5.74 18.92 18.55
C GLU A 31 7.03 19.15 19.34
N SER A 32 8.00 18.23 19.28
CA SER A 32 9.31 18.41 19.91
C SER A 32 10.09 19.59 19.36
N ASN A 33 9.79 19.99 18.13
CA ASN A 33 10.36 21.19 17.48
C ASN A 33 9.49 22.46 17.67
N GLY A 34 8.51 22.44 18.58
CA GLY A 34 7.66 23.58 18.90
C GLY A 34 6.63 23.94 17.82
N GLN A 35 6.33 23.01 16.94
CA GLN A 35 5.35 23.17 15.86
C GLN A 35 4.11 22.32 16.14
N PHE A 36 3.02 22.56 15.37
CA PHE A 36 1.78 21.82 15.49
C PHE A 36 1.47 21.07 14.20
N MET A 37 1.00 19.85 14.33
CA MET A 37 0.54 19.06 13.19
C MET A 37 -0.98 19.15 13.08
N MET A 38 -1.46 19.60 11.91
CA MET A 38 -2.86 19.50 11.51
C MET A 38 -3.02 18.34 10.54
N VAL A 39 -4.03 17.48 10.77
CA VAL A 39 -4.32 16.33 9.92
C VAL A 39 -5.62 16.58 9.15
N LYS A 40 -5.59 16.36 7.85
CA LYS A 40 -6.76 16.43 6.98
C LYS A 40 -6.76 15.29 5.97
N ARG A 41 -7.92 14.65 5.79
CA ARG A 41 -8.15 13.72 4.68
C ARG A 41 -8.54 14.51 3.43
N ALA A 42 -8.06 14.09 2.28
CA ALA A 42 -8.41 14.65 0.98
C ALA A 42 -8.44 13.56 -0.08
N LYS A 43 -9.29 13.71 -1.09
CA LYS A 43 -9.40 12.76 -2.21
C LYS A 43 -8.57 13.20 -3.40
N HIS A 44 -8.37 14.50 -3.58
CA HIS A 44 -7.70 15.08 -4.74
C HIS A 44 -6.73 16.19 -4.35
N ALA A 45 -5.72 16.42 -5.19
CA ALA A 45 -4.71 17.46 -4.99
C ALA A 45 -5.30 18.88 -4.87
N GLU A 46 -6.39 19.17 -5.59
CA GLU A 46 -7.07 20.47 -5.57
C GLU A 46 -7.62 20.82 -4.18
N GLU A 47 -8.06 19.81 -3.42
CA GLU A 47 -8.51 20.04 -2.04
C GLU A 47 -7.37 20.49 -1.15
N ILE A 48 -6.17 19.90 -1.35
CA ILE A 48 -4.95 20.29 -0.62
C ILE A 48 -4.54 21.71 -0.98
N ILE A 49 -4.49 22.03 -2.28
CA ILE A 49 -4.10 23.36 -2.79
C ILE A 49 -5.04 24.43 -2.23
N ARG A 50 -6.36 24.18 -2.31
CA ARG A 50 -7.38 25.08 -1.77
C ARG A 50 -7.21 25.29 -0.27
N PHE A 51 -7.03 24.21 0.49
CA PHE A 51 -6.87 24.28 1.94
C PHE A 51 -5.57 25.00 2.32
N ALA A 52 -4.46 24.69 1.65
CA ALA A 52 -3.18 25.33 1.88
C ALA A 52 -3.22 26.85 1.61
N SER A 53 -4.01 27.30 0.63
CA SER A 53 -4.19 28.73 0.34
C SER A 53 -5.01 29.49 1.39
N MET A 54 -5.82 28.77 2.19
CA MET A 54 -6.64 29.37 3.26
C MET A 54 -5.92 29.47 4.60
N TRP A 55 -4.89 28.66 4.80
CA TRP A 55 -4.18 28.57 6.07
C TRP A 55 -2.70 28.89 5.86
N ASN A 56 -2.14 29.66 6.78
CA ASN A 56 -0.71 30.00 6.75
C ASN A 56 0.10 28.82 7.32
N MET A 57 0.47 27.87 6.45
CA MET A 57 1.22 26.67 6.81
C MET A 57 2.70 26.85 6.49
N ASP A 58 3.58 26.38 7.38
CA ASP A 58 5.03 26.40 7.17
C ASP A 58 5.50 25.27 6.24
N GLY A 59 4.76 24.13 6.22
CA GLY A 59 5.07 23.00 5.37
C GLY A 59 3.92 21.97 5.33
N ILE A 60 4.01 21.04 4.40
CA ILE A 60 2.99 20.00 4.18
C ILE A 60 3.66 18.63 4.07
N VAL A 61 3.07 17.63 4.69
CA VAL A 61 3.35 16.21 4.44
C VAL A 61 2.14 15.61 3.76
N VAL A 62 2.34 14.88 2.66
CA VAL A 62 1.30 14.17 1.91
C VAL A 62 1.58 12.67 1.87
N ILE A 63 0.55 11.83 2.04
CA ILE A 63 0.66 10.38 2.03
C ILE A 63 -0.47 9.76 1.21
N GLY A 64 -0.15 8.72 0.43
CA GLY A 64 -1.12 7.88 -0.27
C GLY A 64 -1.64 8.44 -1.60
N PHE A 65 -1.15 9.58 -2.06
CA PHE A 65 -1.51 10.17 -3.34
C PHE A 65 -0.70 9.56 -4.50
N CYS A 66 -1.16 9.75 -5.73
CA CYS A 66 -0.47 9.30 -6.93
C CYS A 66 0.48 10.36 -7.49
N ASN A 67 1.35 9.92 -8.41
CA ASN A 67 2.38 10.76 -9.03
C ASN A 67 1.82 12.03 -9.70
N GLN A 68 0.63 11.98 -10.33
CA GLN A 68 0.00 13.15 -10.93
C GLN A 68 -0.35 14.20 -9.87
N ASP A 69 -0.92 13.77 -8.74
CA ASP A 69 -1.24 14.68 -7.62
C ASP A 69 0.00 15.42 -7.13
N TYR A 70 1.15 14.73 -7.01
CA TYR A 70 2.39 15.36 -6.57
C TYR A 70 2.90 16.41 -7.58
N THR A 71 2.72 16.15 -8.87
CA THR A 71 3.06 17.11 -9.93
C THR A 71 2.17 18.35 -9.85
N ASP A 72 0.87 18.14 -9.63
CA ASP A 72 -0.09 19.22 -9.49
C ASP A 72 0.17 20.07 -8.23
N LEU A 73 0.43 19.43 -7.10
CA LEU A 73 0.84 20.10 -5.86
C LEU A 73 2.09 20.94 -6.08
N ARG A 74 3.12 20.38 -6.74
CA ARG A 74 4.38 21.08 -7.00
C ARG A 74 4.21 22.30 -7.89
N SER A 75 3.32 22.25 -8.86
CA SER A 75 3.09 23.37 -9.78
C SER A 75 2.30 24.51 -9.17
N HIS A 76 1.45 24.25 -8.17
CA HIS A 76 0.52 25.22 -7.59
C HIS A 76 0.91 25.70 -6.18
N MET A 77 1.82 25.01 -5.49
CA MET A 77 2.20 25.36 -4.13
C MET A 77 3.59 25.98 -4.05
N ARG A 78 3.71 27.03 -3.23
CA ARG A 78 5.00 27.68 -2.94
C ARG A 78 5.60 27.24 -1.61
N ILE A 79 4.79 26.67 -0.71
CA ILE A 79 5.25 26.14 0.57
C ILE A 79 5.94 24.78 0.35
N PRO A 80 6.96 24.45 1.14
CA PRO A 80 7.62 23.15 1.03
C PRO A 80 6.65 22.02 1.37
N PHE A 81 6.74 20.92 0.62
CA PHE A 81 6.03 19.70 0.96
C PHE A 81 6.91 18.48 0.78
N VAL A 82 6.62 17.47 1.59
CA VAL A 82 7.26 16.17 1.59
C VAL A 82 6.22 15.12 1.24
N VAL A 83 6.56 14.22 0.34
CA VAL A 83 5.80 13.01 0.09
C VAL A 83 6.29 11.92 1.03
N TYR A 84 5.37 11.27 1.71
CA TYR A 84 5.66 10.13 2.56
C TYR A 84 5.02 8.87 1.97
N ASP A 85 5.84 7.85 1.77
CA ASP A 85 5.47 6.56 1.16
C ASP A 85 4.79 6.71 -0.21
N GLY A 86 5.39 7.51 -1.08
CA GLY A 86 4.90 7.73 -2.44
C GLY A 86 5.84 7.19 -3.52
N ASP A 87 5.35 7.19 -4.75
CA ASP A 87 6.13 6.97 -5.97
C ASP A 87 6.13 8.26 -6.80
N CYS A 88 7.26 8.96 -6.84
CA CYS A 88 7.43 10.22 -7.56
C CYS A 88 8.22 10.01 -8.85
N ALA A 89 7.67 10.42 -9.99
CA ALA A 89 8.37 10.32 -11.28
C ALA A 89 9.59 11.27 -11.39
N HIS A 90 9.59 12.36 -10.61
CA HIS A 90 10.63 13.38 -10.60
C HIS A 90 11.19 13.60 -9.19
N PRO A 91 11.89 12.59 -8.63
CA PRO A 91 12.39 12.66 -7.25
C PRO A 91 13.39 13.79 -7.03
N GLU A 92 14.08 14.28 -8.06
CA GLU A 92 14.99 15.43 -7.99
C GLU A 92 14.29 16.76 -7.67
N ARG A 93 12.95 16.80 -7.78
CA ARG A 93 12.15 18.02 -7.53
C ARG A 93 11.23 17.92 -6.33
N ILE A 94 11.06 16.72 -5.78
CA ILE A 94 10.11 16.41 -4.71
C ILE A 94 10.83 15.56 -3.67
N VAL A 95 10.83 16.00 -2.43
CA VAL A 95 11.34 15.17 -1.32
C VAL A 95 10.34 14.07 -1.08
N ASN A 96 10.76 12.83 -1.31
CA ASN A 96 9.99 11.63 -1.06
C ASN A 96 10.72 10.75 -0.04
N ILE A 97 10.07 10.46 1.07
CA ILE A 97 10.55 9.54 2.10
C ILE A 97 9.79 8.23 1.92
N THR A 98 10.47 7.23 1.44
CA THR A 98 9.88 5.92 1.15
C THR A 98 10.90 4.79 1.36
N ILE A 99 10.41 3.57 1.49
CA ILE A 99 11.25 2.37 1.50
C ILE A 99 11.56 1.91 0.06
N ASP A 100 12.48 0.98 -0.09
CA ASP A 100 12.73 0.32 -1.38
C ASP A 100 11.64 -0.73 -1.65
N ASN A 101 10.53 -0.27 -2.23
CA ASN A 101 9.39 -1.11 -2.58
C ASN A 101 9.71 -2.19 -3.60
N PHE A 102 10.70 -1.94 -4.49
CA PHE A 102 11.15 -2.94 -5.44
C PHE A 102 11.92 -4.06 -4.73
N ASP A 103 12.89 -3.70 -3.89
CA ASP A 103 13.67 -4.68 -3.15
C ASP A 103 12.80 -5.49 -2.18
N GLY A 104 11.86 -4.87 -1.49
CA GLY A 104 10.90 -5.58 -0.64
C GLY A 104 10.10 -6.63 -1.41
N GLY A 105 9.55 -6.28 -2.58
CA GLY A 105 8.91 -7.24 -3.47
C GLY A 105 9.86 -8.33 -3.97
N TYR A 106 11.10 -7.96 -4.32
CA TYR A 106 12.14 -8.90 -4.76
C TYR A 106 12.45 -9.96 -3.69
N GLN A 107 12.56 -9.55 -2.44
CA GLN A 107 12.81 -10.46 -1.32
C GLN A 107 11.69 -11.50 -1.17
N VAL A 108 10.43 -11.08 -1.26
CA VAL A 108 9.27 -12.01 -1.23
C VAL A 108 9.32 -12.98 -2.40
N GLY A 109 9.56 -12.48 -3.61
CA GLY A 109 9.66 -13.32 -4.82
C GLY A 109 10.78 -14.35 -4.70
N ARG A 110 11.96 -13.92 -4.25
CA ARG A 110 13.09 -14.81 -3.99
C ARG A 110 12.76 -15.89 -2.96
N HIS A 111 12.12 -15.50 -1.86
CA HIS A 111 11.73 -16.42 -0.81
C HIS A 111 10.78 -17.52 -1.34
N PHE A 112 9.74 -17.14 -2.09
CA PHE A 112 8.85 -18.13 -2.69
C PHE A 112 9.57 -19.05 -3.69
N ARG A 113 10.50 -18.52 -4.48
CA ARG A 113 11.33 -19.34 -5.37
C ARG A 113 12.19 -20.34 -4.60
N GLU A 114 12.84 -19.90 -3.51
CA GLU A 114 13.66 -20.75 -2.66
C GLU A 114 12.86 -21.87 -1.99
N LEU A 115 11.58 -21.63 -1.70
CA LEU A 115 10.64 -22.65 -1.22
C LEU A 115 10.11 -23.57 -2.32
N GLY A 116 10.50 -23.37 -3.58
CA GLY A 116 10.15 -24.25 -4.70
C GLY A 116 8.82 -23.94 -5.40
N HIS A 117 8.20 -22.80 -5.10
CA HIS A 117 7.00 -22.38 -5.82
C HIS A 117 7.33 -22.05 -7.28
N ALA A 118 6.50 -22.51 -8.25
CA ALA A 118 6.70 -22.29 -9.68
C ALA A 118 5.71 -21.30 -10.29
N ALA A 119 4.57 -21.10 -9.65
CA ALA A 119 3.53 -20.16 -10.06
C ALA A 119 2.98 -19.43 -8.84
N ALA A 120 2.75 -18.14 -8.98
CA ALA A 120 2.20 -17.30 -7.93
C ALA A 120 1.23 -16.25 -8.48
N LEU A 121 0.30 -15.79 -7.64
CA LEU A 121 -0.46 -14.58 -7.87
C LEU A 121 0.08 -13.46 -7.00
N CYS A 122 -0.03 -12.23 -7.50
CA CYS A 122 0.15 -11.03 -6.70
C CYS A 122 -1.21 -10.32 -6.59
N ILE A 123 -1.62 -9.95 -5.38
CA ILE A 123 -2.91 -9.28 -5.10
C ILE A 123 -2.64 -7.82 -4.77
N SER A 124 -3.30 -6.92 -5.50
CA SER A 124 -3.29 -5.48 -5.26
C SER A 124 -4.61 -4.85 -5.69
N ASP A 125 -4.97 -3.70 -5.16
CA ASP A 125 -6.12 -2.92 -5.63
C ASP A 125 -5.82 -2.06 -6.86
N ASN A 126 -4.54 -1.97 -7.23
CA ASN A 126 -4.10 -1.19 -8.39
C ASN A 126 -2.81 -1.76 -9.00
N ALA A 127 -2.40 -1.18 -10.15
CA ALA A 127 -1.17 -1.54 -10.86
C ALA A 127 -0.24 -0.33 -11.04
N ILE A 128 -0.29 0.63 -10.12
CA ILE A 128 0.46 1.90 -10.19
C ILE A 128 1.26 2.15 -8.90
N CYS A 129 2.02 3.22 -8.88
CA CYS A 129 2.74 3.72 -7.71
C CYS A 129 3.60 2.66 -7.01
N VAL A 130 3.58 2.61 -5.69
CA VAL A 130 4.39 1.69 -4.88
C VAL A 130 4.04 0.23 -5.12
N ASP A 131 2.76 -0.08 -5.36
CA ASP A 131 2.29 -1.44 -5.62
C ASP A 131 2.86 -2.01 -6.90
N ARG A 132 2.96 -1.19 -7.95
CA ARG A 132 3.65 -1.59 -9.18
C ARG A 132 5.11 -1.94 -8.93
N LYS A 133 5.82 -1.18 -8.09
CA LYS A 133 7.22 -1.46 -7.74
C LYS A 133 7.35 -2.77 -6.96
N ARG A 134 6.47 -2.99 -5.96
CA ARG A 134 6.40 -4.25 -5.22
C ARG A 134 6.17 -5.43 -6.15
N PHE A 135 5.22 -5.32 -7.09
CA PHE A 135 4.97 -6.38 -8.08
C PHE A 135 6.14 -6.60 -9.04
N GLN A 136 6.77 -5.54 -9.54
CA GLN A 136 7.95 -5.65 -10.42
C GLN A 136 9.12 -6.33 -9.69
N GLY A 137 9.39 -5.95 -8.46
CA GLY A 137 10.38 -6.60 -7.61
C GLY A 137 10.06 -8.07 -7.39
N PHE A 138 8.80 -8.37 -7.05
CA PHE A 138 8.34 -9.73 -6.87
C PHE A 138 8.57 -10.60 -8.12
N CYS A 139 8.21 -10.12 -9.30
CA CYS A 139 8.48 -10.83 -10.56
C CYS A 139 9.98 -11.10 -10.76
N ALA A 140 10.83 -10.10 -10.51
CA ALA A 140 12.28 -10.24 -10.66
C ALA A 140 12.88 -11.26 -9.69
N GLY A 141 12.46 -11.25 -8.42
CA GLY A 141 12.91 -12.20 -7.41
C GLY A 141 12.37 -13.61 -7.62
N PHE A 142 11.15 -13.73 -8.15
CA PHE A 142 10.48 -15.01 -8.38
C PHE A 142 10.93 -15.72 -9.67
N ALA A 143 11.60 -15.01 -10.58
CA ALA A 143 12.07 -15.61 -11.84
C ALA A 143 12.97 -16.85 -11.60
N PRO A 144 12.82 -17.95 -12.39
CA PRO A 144 12.00 -18.11 -13.59
C PRO A 144 10.53 -18.51 -13.34
N GLY A 145 10.04 -18.46 -12.10
CA GLY A 145 8.63 -18.71 -11.78
C GLY A 145 7.69 -17.73 -12.49
N LYS A 146 6.44 -18.14 -12.65
CA LYS A 146 5.42 -17.31 -13.31
C LYS A 146 4.59 -16.56 -12.26
N ALA A 147 4.62 -15.25 -12.31
CA ALA A 147 3.82 -14.37 -11.46
C ALA A 147 2.79 -13.59 -12.29
N GLU A 148 1.59 -13.47 -11.78
CA GLU A 148 0.52 -12.71 -12.40
C GLU A 148 -0.11 -11.75 -11.38
N LEU A 149 -0.34 -10.50 -11.79
CA LEU A 149 -1.04 -9.52 -10.97
C LEU A 149 -2.56 -9.70 -11.10
N LEU A 150 -3.22 -9.79 -9.97
CA LEU A 150 -4.67 -9.82 -9.84
C LEU A 150 -5.12 -8.53 -9.17
N VAL A 151 -5.66 -7.61 -9.96
CA VAL A 151 -6.20 -6.35 -9.45
C VAL A 151 -7.59 -6.59 -8.89
N VAL A 152 -7.79 -6.27 -7.62
CA VAL A 152 -9.00 -6.59 -6.85
C VAL A 152 -9.77 -5.33 -6.46
N PRO A 153 -11.09 -5.40 -6.28
CA PRO A 153 -11.87 -4.30 -5.74
C PRO A 153 -11.38 -3.84 -4.36
N MET A 154 -11.41 -2.54 -4.11
CA MET A 154 -10.99 -1.95 -2.83
C MET A 154 -11.94 -2.30 -1.68
N GLN A 155 -13.26 -2.25 -1.93
CA GLN A 155 -14.26 -2.57 -0.92
C GLN A 155 -14.33 -4.08 -0.66
N LYS A 156 -14.58 -4.45 0.59
CA LYS A 156 -14.50 -5.83 1.06
C LYS A 156 -15.51 -6.75 0.37
N GLU A 157 -16.79 -6.37 0.33
CA GLU A 157 -17.86 -7.21 -0.24
C GLU A 157 -17.63 -7.47 -1.74
N PRO A 158 -17.42 -6.46 -2.62
CA PRO A 158 -17.07 -6.69 -4.01
C PRO A 158 -15.79 -7.50 -4.19
N ARG A 159 -14.79 -7.33 -3.32
CA ARG A 159 -13.54 -8.07 -3.36
C ARG A 159 -13.76 -9.55 -3.05
N TRP A 160 -14.61 -9.88 -2.08
CA TRP A 160 -14.94 -11.26 -1.77
C TRP A 160 -15.76 -11.93 -2.87
N GLU A 161 -16.66 -11.20 -3.55
CA GLU A 161 -17.33 -11.68 -4.75
C GLU A 161 -16.34 -11.94 -5.89
N PHE A 162 -15.39 -11.03 -6.07
CA PHE A 162 -14.32 -11.18 -7.05
C PHE A 162 -13.46 -12.41 -6.73
N TYR A 163 -13.01 -12.60 -5.49
CA TYR A 163 -12.27 -13.80 -5.10
C TYR A 163 -13.05 -15.07 -5.36
N ARG A 164 -14.36 -15.07 -5.09
CA ARG A 164 -15.24 -16.22 -5.36
C ARG A 164 -15.28 -16.55 -6.85
N ALA A 165 -15.35 -15.54 -7.72
CA ALA A 165 -15.29 -15.73 -9.16
C ALA A 165 -13.90 -16.23 -9.65
N GLN A 166 -12.83 -15.91 -8.92
CA GLN A 166 -11.46 -16.30 -9.23
C GLN A 166 -10.98 -17.58 -8.50
N LEU A 167 -11.85 -18.31 -7.79
CA LEU A 167 -11.45 -19.51 -7.01
C LEU A 167 -10.69 -20.54 -7.84
N HIS A 168 -11.03 -20.70 -9.12
CA HIS A 168 -10.34 -21.60 -10.01
C HIS A 168 -8.86 -21.23 -10.20
N ARG A 169 -8.55 -19.92 -10.28
CA ARG A 169 -7.17 -19.42 -10.42
C ARG A 169 -6.42 -19.51 -9.10
N LEU A 170 -7.07 -19.18 -7.99
CA LEU A 170 -6.51 -19.30 -6.65
C LEU A 170 -6.11 -20.74 -6.32
N ARG A 171 -6.82 -21.75 -6.88
CA ARG A 171 -6.48 -23.18 -6.73
C ARG A 171 -5.33 -23.64 -7.64
N GLN A 172 -4.92 -22.87 -8.61
CA GLN A 172 -3.85 -23.22 -9.56
C GLN A 172 -2.46 -22.78 -9.12
N VAL A 173 -2.37 -22.01 -8.05
CA VAL A 173 -1.10 -21.52 -7.52
C VAL A 173 -0.90 -22.01 -6.10
N SER A 174 0.36 -22.18 -5.72
CA SER A 174 0.76 -22.57 -4.37
C SER A 174 1.31 -21.42 -3.55
N ALA A 175 1.40 -20.20 -4.12
CA ALA A 175 1.89 -19.01 -3.45
C ALA A 175 1.13 -17.77 -3.90
N ILE A 176 0.84 -16.89 -2.96
CA ILE A 176 0.21 -15.59 -3.22
C ILE A 176 0.95 -14.50 -2.43
N PHE A 177 1.39 -13.47 -3.15
CA PHE A 177 1.92 -12.26 -2.56
C PHE A 177 0.82 -11.18 -2.57
N ALA A 178 0.43 -10.67 -1.43
CA ALA A 178 -0.42 -9.49 -1.33
C ALA A 178 0.44 -8.27 -1.02
N VAL A 179 0.23 -7.18 -1.75
CA VAL A 179 1.07 -5.97 -1.67
C VAL A 179 0.98 -5.25 -0.32
N SER A 180 0.07 -5.65 0.56
CA SER A 180 -0.02 -5.20 1.96
C SER A 180 -0.65 -6.27 2.84
N ASP A 181 -0.43 -6.18 4.15
CA ASP A 181 -1.03 -7.07 5.14
C ASP A 181 -2.55 -6.98 5.14
N TYR A 182 -3.10 -5.80 4.84
CA TYR A 182 -4.55 -5.61 4.71
C TYR A 182 -5.15 -6.60 3.72
N TYR A 183 -4.55 -6.75 2.53
CA TYR A 183 -5.03 -7.70 1.51
C TYR A 183 -4.62 -9.14 1.82
N ALA A 184 -3.45 -9.35 2.45
CA ALA A 184 -3.00 -10.69 2.84
C ALA A 184 -3.95 -11.33 3.85
N ILE A 185 -4.29 -10.60 4.91
CA ILE A 185 -5.17 -11.06 6.00
C ILE A 185 -6.60 -11.26 5.49
N ASP A 186 -7.11 -10.31 4.70
CA ASP A 186 -8.45 -10.43 4.12
C ASP A 186 -8.57 -11.66 3.19
N LEU A 187 -7.56 -11.87 2.32
CA LEU A 187 -7.52 -13.05 1.45
C LEU A 187 -7.40 -14.35 2.25
N MET A 188 -6.57 -14.38 3.29
CA MET A 188 -6.42 -15.54 4.15
C MET A 188 -7.75 -15.93 4.81
N HIS A 189 -8.49 -14.95 5.36
CA HIS A 189 -9.82 -15.18 5.91
C HIS A 189 -10.80 -15.71 4.86
N PHE A 190 -10.78 -15.12 3.64
CA PHE A 190 -11.60 -15.61 2.55
C PHE A 190 -11.28 -17.06 2.18
N LEU A 191 -10.01 -17.38 1.99
CA LEU A 191 -9.56 -18.72 1.59
C LEU A 191 -9.88 -19.78 2.64
N THR A 192 -9.62 -19.47 3.91
CA THR A 192 -9.95 -20.37 5.03
C THR A 192 -11.45 -20.65 5.09
N ALA A 193 -12.30 -19.62 4.92
CA ALA A 193 -13.75 -19.77 4.86
C ALA A 193 -14.23 -20.60 3.66
N HIS A 194 -13.40 -20.77 2.62
CA HIS A 194 -13.69 -21.58 1.42
C HIS A 194 -12.91 -22.90 1.38
N GLY A 195 -12.42 -23.36 2.53
CA GLY A 195 -11.84 -24.68 2.72
C GLY A 195 -10.39 -24.84 2.28
N PHE A 196 -9.64 -23.73 2.14
CA PHE A 196 -8.20 -23.80 1.93
C PHE A 196 -7.48 -23.87 3.28
N SER A 197 -6.41 -24.62 3.32
CA SER A 197 -5.41 -24.60 4.37
C SER A 197 -4.29 -23.60 4.02
N VAL A 198 -4.02 -22.65 4.88
CA VAL A 198 -2.87 -21.75 4.77
C VAL A 198 -1.90 -22.09 5.90
N PRO A 199 -0.64 -22.44 5.64
CA PRO A 199 0.03 -22.47 4.34
C PRO A 199 -0.09 -23.83 3.58
N GLY A 200 -0.89 -24.80 4.04
CA GLY A 200 -0.92 -26.17 3.51
C GLY A 200 -1.25 -26.28 2.02
N ASP A 201 -2.30 -25.60 1.56
CA ASP A 201 -2.68 -25.58 0.14
C ASP A 201 -2.05 -24.40 -0.60
N VAL A 202 -1.89 -23.28 0.09
CA VAL A 202 -1.33 -22.05 -0.48
C VAL A 202 -0.59 -21.22 0.57
N SER A 203 0.64 -20.84 0.25
CA SER A 203 1.42 -19.90 1.05
C SER A 203 1.02 -18.45 0.74
N ILE A 204 0.87 -17.63 1.76
CA ILE A 204 0.55 -16.20 1.62
C ILE A 204 1.65 -15.38 2.26
N ALA A 205 2.14 -14.36 1.55
CA ALA A 205 2.99 -13.32 2.11
C ALA A 205 2.29 -11.97 1.98
N GLY A 206 2.39 -11.15 3.02
CA GLY A 206 1.96 -9.75 3.05
C GLY A 206 3.13 -8.79 2.88
N PHE A 207 2.89 -7.54 3.25
CA PHE A 207 3.86 -6.45 3.26
C PHE A 207 3.42 -5.45 4.34
N ASP A 208 4.35 -4.78 5.00
CA ASP A 208 4.22 -3.75 6.04
C ASP A 208 4.50 -4.26 7.47
N ASP A 209 4.39 -5.56 7.74
CA ASP A 209 4.60 -6.18 9.07
C ASP A 209 3.78 -5.49 10.18
N THR A 210 2.49 -5.35 9.93
CA THR A 210 1.58 -4.71 10.90
C THR A 210 1.32 -5.65 12.10
N PRO A 211 1.04 -5.11 13.30
CA PRO A 211 0.75 -5.95 14.48
C PRO A 211 -0.43 -6.92 14.31
N MET A 212 -1.27 -6.70 13.31
CA MET A 212 -2.33 -7.66 12.96
C MET A 212 -1.76 -9.01 12.51
N CYS A 213 -0.53 -9.03 11.97
CA CYS A 213 0.13 -10.27 11.55
C CYS A 213 0.39 -11.22 12.73
N GLU A 214 0.62 -10.69 13.94
CA GLU A 214 0.78 -11.51 15.13
C GLU A 214 -0.52 -12.17 15.61
N MET A 215 -1.67 -11.69 15.14
CA MET A 215 -2.99 -12.17 15.54
C MET A 215 -3.59 -13.21 14.60
N VAL A 216 -2.95 -13.45 13.45
CA VAL A 216 -3.39 -14.43 12.46
C VAL A 216 -2.53 -15.69 12.54
N HIS A 217 -3.16 -16.79 12.95
CA HIS A 217 -2.55 -18.12 13.09
C HIS A 217 -3.33 -19.15 12.27
#